data_5b31493affd8c4984a69644f44bcedf7
#
_entry.id   5b31493affd8c4984a69644f44bcedf7
#
_cell.length_a   1.000
_cell.length_b   1.000
_cell.length_c   1.000
_cell.angle_alpha   90.00
_cell.angle_beta   90.00
_cell.angle_gamma   90.00
#
_symmetry.space_group_name_H-M   'P 1'
#
loop_
_entity.id
_entity.type
_entity.pdbx_description
1 polymer ?
#
loop_
_entity_poly.entity_id
_entity_poly.type
_entity_poly.pdbx_seq_one_letter_code
_entity_poly.pdbx_strand_id
1 'polypeptide(L)'
;GVGEYTAGAISSFAFDLPYPALDGNVYRVLARIFDCEIAFDTTQGKKHFRQLAEQLLDREHPRLFNSAIMEFGALHCTPTSPDCVHCPIQECCLAYAHNTVELLPVRKPRTALRERYLNYTIYCTPDMQILLHQRTAKDIWQHLYEFPLVESDQLLPVPKGLPTVDLTHILS
;
A
#
# COMPACT_ATOMS: atom_id res chain seq x y z
N GLY A 1 5.33 13.13 7.45
CA GLY A 1 6.39 13.30 6.46
C GLY A 1 5.97 12.78 5.09
N VAL A 2 6.73 13.13 4.06
CA VAL A 2 6.52 12.69 2.68
C VAL A 2 7.30 11.39 2.47
N GLY A 3 6.64 10.32 1.98
CA GLY A 3 7.29 9.04 1.67
C GLY A 3 8.14 9.11 0.40
N GLU A 4 9.04 8.14 0.21
CA GLU A 4 9.96 8.10 -0.94
C GLU A 4 9.26 8.15 -2.30
N TYR A 5 8.19 7.37 -2.47
CA TYR A 5 7.37 7.41 -3.69
C TYR A 5 6.82 8.81 -3.94
N THR A 6 6.16 9.39 -2.95
CA THR A 6 5.55 10.72 -3.08
C THR A 6 6.59 11.80 -3.35
N ALA A 7 7.77 11.71 -2.70
CA ALA A 7 8.87 12.63 -2.95
C ALA A 7 9.39 12.53 -4.39
N GLY A 8 9.62 11.32 -4.90
CA GLY A 8 10.03 11.08 -6.28
C GLY A 8 8.99 11.54 -7.29
N ALA A 9 7.70 11.23 -7.04
CA ALA A 9 6.60 11.65 -7.89
C ALA A 9 6.46 13.17 -7.97
N ILE A 10 6.47 13.87 -6.83
CA ILE A 10 6.41 15.34 -6.83
C ILE A 10 7.61 15.94 -7.56
N SER A 11 8.83 15.46 -7.25
CA SER A 11 10.05 15.94 -7.88
C SER A 11 10.02 15.78 -9.40
N SER A 12 9.58 14.62 -9.88
CA SER A 12 9.52 14.35 -11.32
C SER A 12 8.33 15.03 -12.00
N PHE A 13 7.10 14.84 -11.49
CA PHE A 13 5.91 15.32 -12.21
C PHE A 13 5.70 16.83 -12.10
N ALA A 14 6.00 17.45 -10.95
CA ALA A 14 5.80 18.87 -10.77
C ALA A 14 7.03 19.72 -11.19
N PHE A 15 8.23 19.19 -10.98
CA PHE A 15 9.48 19.96 -11.15
C PHE A 15 10.40 19.41 -12.24
N ASP A 16 10.03 18.31 -12.90
CA ASP A 16 10.81 17.65 -13.96
C ASP A 16 12.24 17.28 -13.53
N LEU A 17 12.40 16.97 -12.23
CA LEU A 17 13.69 16.57 -11.67
C LEU A 17 13.92 15.06 -11.86
N PRO A 18 15.17 14.63 -12.08
CA PRO A 18 15.50 13.23 -12.43
C PRO A 18 15.47 12.31 -11.20
N TYR A 19 14.29 12.12 -10.65
CA TYR A 19 14.02 11.19 -9.56
C TYR A 19 13.01 10.12 -9.99
N PRO A 20 13.30 8.83 -9.75
CA PRO A 20 12.36 7.77 -10.07
C PRO A 20 11.19 7.74 -9.07
N ALA A 21 10.00 7.46 -9.57
CA ALA A 21 8.80 7.27 -8.77
C ALA A 21 8.41 5.78 -8.78
N LEU A 22 8.71 5.05 -7.69
CA LEU A 22 8.49 3.62 -7.60
C LEU A 22 7.17 3.32 -6.87
N ASP A 23 6.11 3.07 -7.62
CA ASP A 23 4.85 2.52 -7.12
C ASP A 23 4.80 0.99 -7.27
N GLY A 24 3.69 0.36 -6.90
CA GLY A 24 3.50 -1.08 -7.04
C GLY A 24 3.59 -1.58 -8.48
N ASN A 25 3.23 -0.75 -9.47
CA ASN A 25 3.32 -1.08 -10.88
C ASN A 25 4.79 -1.12 -11.32
N VAL A 26 5.55 -0.09 -10.95
CA VAL A 26 6.98 0.02 -11.30
C VAL A 26 7.78 -1.12 -10.66
N TYR A 27 7.55 -1.46 -9.38
CA TYR A 27 8.19 -2.62 -8.77
C TYR A 27 7.92 -3.91 -9.53
N ARG A 28 6.68 -4.12 -9.98
CA ARG A 28 6.31 -5.32 -10.76
C ARG A 28 6.98 -5.36 -12.12
N VAL A 29 6.97 -4.25 -12.84
CA VAL A 29 7.61 -4.14 -14.16
C VAL A 29 9.10 -4.43 -14.05
N LEU A 30 9.80 -3.76 -13.13
CA LEU A 30 11.23 -3.96 -12.92
C LEU A 30 11.56 -5.38 -12.47
N ALA A 31 10.77 -5.95 -11.54
CA ALA A 31 10.97 -7.31 -11.07
C ALA A 31 10.88 -8.31 -12.23
N ARG A 32 9.94 -8.13 -13.15
CA ARG A 32 9.77 -9.02 -14.32
C ARG A 32 10.81 -8.80 -15.40
N ILE A 33 11.14 -7.56 -15.73
CA ILE A 33 12.17 -7.28 -16.75
C ILE A 33 13.50 -7.90 -16.35
N PHE A 34 13.91 -7.76 -15.08
CA PHE A 34 15.19 -8.22 -14.58
C PHE A 34 15.14 -9.60 -13.89
N ASP A 35 14.00 -10.27 -13.90
CA ASP A 35 13.77 -11.55 -13.21
C ASP A 35 14.25 -11.52 -11.75
N CYS A 36 13.87 -10.49 -11.03
CA CYS A 36 14.38 -10.17 -9.70
C CYS A 36 13.50 -10.79 -8.61
N GLU A 37 14.04 -11.77 -7.89
CA GLU A 37 13.37 -12.49 -6.79
C GLU A 37 13.50 -11.78 -5.42
N ILE A 38 14.18 -10.63 -5.36
CA ILE A 38 14.30 -9.89 -4.10
C ILE A 38 12.94 -9.30 -3.73
N ALA A 39 12.46 -9.60 -2.52
CA ALA A 39 11.20 -9.06 -2.03
C ALA A 39 11.25 -7.52 -1.97
N PHE A 40 10.45 -6.86 -2.82
CA PHE A 40 10.51 -5.41 -3.04
C PHE A 40 10.10 -4.58 -1.81
N ASP A 41 9.33 -5.16 -0.88
CA ASP A 41 8.83 -4.51 0.33
C ASP A 41 9.77 -4.65 1.55
N THR A 42 10.99 -5.19 1.33
CA THR A 42 12.09 -5.18 2.30
C THR A 42 12.96 -3.93 2.12
N THR A 43 13.76 -3.59 3.14
CA THR A 43 14.74 -2.49 3.03
C THR A 43 15.75 -2.74 1.92
N GLN A 44 16.23 -3.98 1.80
CA GLN A 44 17.15 -4.38 0.74
C GLN A 44 16.48 -4.27 -0.64
N GLY A 45 15.25 -4.78 -0.77
CA GLY A 45 14.50 -4.72 -2.02
C GLY A 45 14.25 -3.28 -2.47
N LYS A 46 13.79 -2.41 -1.59
CA LYS A 46 13.57 -0.99 -1.90
C LYS A 46 14.85 -0.32 -2.42
N LYS A 47 15.98 -0.58 -1.76
CA LYS A 47 17.28 -0.04 -2.21
C LYS A 47 17.67 -0.58 -3.58
N HIS A 48 17.53 -1.88 -3.79
CA HIS A 48 17.87 -2.54 -5.06
C HIS A 48 17.02 -2.00 -6.23
N PHE A 49 15.70 -2.01 -6.09
CA PHE A 49 14.80 -1.51 -7.14
C PHE A 49 14.96 -0.02 -7.41
N ARG A 50 15.28 0.77 -6.38
CA ARG A 50 15.62 2.17 -6.57
C ARG A 50 16.85 2.34 -7.45
N GLN A 51 17.92 1.58 -7.19
CA GLN A 51 19.13 1.62 -8.01
C GLN A 51 18.85 1.22 -9.47
N LEU A 52 18.04 0.19 -9.70
CA LEU A 52 17.60 -0.19 -11.04
C LEU A 52 16.83 0.94 -11.74
N ALA A 53 15.87 1.53 -11.04
CA ALA A 53 15.09 2.64 -11.60
C ALA A 53 15.96 3.87 -11.90
N GLU A 54 16.93 4.19 -11.05
CA GLU A 54 17.88 5.30 -11.26
C GLU A 54 18.79 5.08 -12.47
N GLN A 55 19.14 3.82 -12.76
CA GLN A 55 19.96 3.46 -13.94
C GLN A 55 19.17 3.54 -15.24
N LEU A 56 17.87 3.24 -15.20
CA LEU A 56 17.01 3.28 -16.37
C LEU A 56 16.39 4.65 -16.65
N LEU A 57 16.34 5.51 -15.64
CA LEU A 57 15.67 6.80 -15.72
C LEU A 57 16.22 7.66 -16.85
N ASP A 58 15.34 8.05 -17.78
CA ASP A 58 15.65 9.13 -18.72
C ASP A 58 15.75 10.45 -17.95
N ARG A 59 16.98 10.96 -17.84
CA ARG A 59 17.28 12.18 -17.08
C ARG A 59 16.89 13.46 -17.81
N GLU A 60 16.68 13.39 -19.11
CA GLU A 60 16.23 14.52 -19.93
C GLU A 60 14.70 14.65 -19.89
N HIS A 61 13.99 13.50 -19.76
CA HIS A 61 12.53 13.45 -19.74
C HIS A 61 11.99 12.61 -18.56
N PRO A 62 12.36 12.93 -17.30
CA PRO A 62 12.03 12.07 -16.15
C PRO A 62 10.54 11.93 -15.91
N ARG A 63 9.75 12.97 -16.16
CA ARG A 63 8.29 12.94 -16.09
C ARG A 63 7.70 11.94 -17.06
N LEU A 64 8.14 11.98 -18.31
CA LEU A 64 7.65 11.08 -19.36
C LEU A 64 8.02 9.62 -19.03
N PHE A 65 9.28 9.37 -18.63
CA PHE A 65 9.73 8.05 -18.24
C PHE A 65 8.90 7.46 -17.08
N ASN A 66 8.73 8.23 -15.99
CA ASN A 66 7.96 7.76 -14.84
C ASN A 66 6.49 7.51 -15.21
N SER A 67 5.87 8.38 -16.02
CA SER A 67 4.50 8.17 -16.51
C SER A 67 4.41 6.89 -17.34
N ALA A 68 5.31 6.71 -18.31
CA ALA A 68 5.29 5.57 -19.21
C ALA A 68 5.45 4.23 -18.48
N ILE A 69 6.41 4.11 -17.55
CA ILE A 69 6.63 2.85 -16.83
C ILE A 69 5.47 2.54 -15.86
N MET A 70 4.89 3.54 -15.21
CA MET A 70 3.72 3.36 -14.33
C MET A 70 2.50 2.92 -15.14
N GLU A 71 2.21 3.58 -16.27
CA GLU A 71 1.09 3.26 -17.15
C GLU A 71 1.27 1.90 -17.84
N PHE A 72 2.47 1.58 -18.29
CA PHE A 72 2.80 0.26 -18.82
C PHE A 72 2.52 -0.85 -17.79
N GLY A 73 2.89 -0.63 -16.52
CA GLY A 73 2.56 -1.56 -15.44
C GLY A 73 1.05 -1.65 -15.18
N ALA A 74 0.32 -0.55 -15.27
CA ALA A 74 -1.12 -0.53 -15.00
C ALA A 74 -1.94 -1.19 -16.12
N LEU A 75 -1.58 -0.96 -17.38
CA LEU A 75 -2.39 -1.34 -18.53
C LEU A 75 -1.91 -2.62 -19.25
N HIS A 76 -0.61 -2.88 -19.29
CA HIS A 76 -0.04 -3.98 -20.06
C HIS A 76 0.58 -5.06 -19.18
N CYS A 77 1.59 -4.73 -18.39
CA CYS A 77 2.24 -5.67 -17.47
C CYS A 77 1.42 -5.83 -16.17
N THR A 78 0.17 -6.29 -16.30
CA THR A 78 -0.81 -6.41 -15.22
C THR A 78 -0.40 -7.45 -14.16
N PRO A 79 -0.95 -7.37 -12.92
CA PRO A 79 -0.64 -8.34 -11.85
C PRO A 79 -0.97 -9.78 -12.23
N THR A 80 -2.11 -9.97 -12.88
CA THR A 80 -2.65 -11.28 -13.23
C THR A 80 -2.79 -11.37 -14.75
N SER A 81 -2.32 -12.48 -15.33
CA SER A 81 -2.46 -12.80 -16.76
C SER A 81 -2.08 -11.64 -17.71
N PRO A 82 -0.87 -11.06 -17.61
CA PRO A 82 -0.43 -10.03 -18.55
C PRO A 82 -0.32 -10.60 -19.97
N ASP A 83 -0.62 -9.79 -20.99
CA ASP A 83 -0.44 -10.17 -22.39
C ASP A 83 1.05 -10.10 -22.77
N CYS A 84 1.81 -11.10 -22.36
CA CYS A 84 3.24 -11.16 -22.64
C CYS A 84 3.56 -11.45 -24.10
N VAL A 85 2.66 -12.10 -24.84
CA VAL A 85 2.89 -12.46 -26.24
C VAL A 85 2.95 -11.23 -27.14
N HIS A 86 2.12 -10.22 -26.87
CA HIS A 86 2.12 -8.97 -27.60
C HIS A 86 2.82 -7.82 -26.86
N CYS A 87 3.68 -8.17 -25.89
CA CYS A 87 4.40 -7.18 -25.10
C CYS A 87 5.51 -6.50 -25.93
N PRO A 88 5.52 -5.14 -26.02
CA PRO A 88 6.53 -4.44 -26.80
C PRO A 88 7.97 -4.60 -26.30
N ILE A 89 8.14 -5.04 -25.04
CA ILE A 89 9.46 -5.30 -24.44
C ILE A 89 9.68 -6.79 -24.15
N GLN A 90 8.93 -7.68 -24.80
CA GLN A 90 9.01 -9.14 -24.58
C GLN A 90 10.44 -9.67 -24.71
N GLU A 91 11.15 -9.26 -25.75
CA GLU A 91 12.53 -9.71 -26.04
C GLU A 91 13.54 -9.35 -24.96
N CYS A 92 13.27 -8.30 -24.19
CA CYS A 92 14.13 -7.85 -23.08
C CYS A 92 13.66 -8.35 -21.72
N CYS A 93 12.54 -9.11 -21.65
CA CYS A 93 11.95 -9.53 -20.40
C CYS A 93 12.49 -10.88 -19.95
N LEU A 94 13.35 -10.88 -18.93
CA LEU A 94 13.94 -12.11 -18.39
C LEU A 94 12.90 -13.02 -17.73
N ALA A 95 11.91 -12.47 -17.04
CA ALA A 95 10.85 -13.28 -16.45
C ALA A 95 10.00 -14.00 -17.49
N TYR A 96 9.79 -13.40 -18.65
CA TYR A 96 9.13 -14.09 -19.77
C TYR A 96 10.00 -15.23 -20.32
N ALA A 97 11.28 -14.96 -20.55
CA ALA A 97 12.22 -15.96 -21.03
C ALA A 97 12.39 -17.17 -20.06
N HIS A 98 12.30 -16.91 -18.74
CA HIS A 98 12.45 -17.93 -17.70
C HIS A 98 11.12 -18.51 -17.21
N ASN A 99 9.95 -18.06 -17.72
CA ASN A 99 8.63 -18.48 -17.29
C ASN A 99 8.34 -18.17 -15.79
N THR A 100 8.87 -17.07 -15.26
CA THR A 100 8.72 -16.63 -13.86
C THR A 100 7.75 -15.47 -13.68
N VAL A 101 7.06 -15.02 -14.73
CA VAL A 101 6.17 -13.85 -14.73
C VAL A 101 5.14 -13.88 -13.59
N GLU A 102 4.52 -15.04 -13.36
CA GLU A 102 3.47 -15.19 -12.32
C GLU A 102 4.04 -15.23 -10.90
N LEU A 103 5.33 -15.47 -10.75
CA LEU A 103 6.03 -15.51 -9.46
C LEU A 103 6.49 -14.13 -9.01
N LEU A 104 6.49 -13.14 -9.91
CA LEU A 104 7.06 -11.82 -9.70
C LEU A 104 5.98 -10.71 -9.73
N PRO A 105 6.12 -9.71 -8.87
CA PRO A 105 7.20 -9.44 -7.90
C PRO A 105 7.05 -10.23 -6.60
N VAL A 106 8.16 -10.63 -5.99
CA VAL A 106 8.18 -11.28 -4.69
C VAL A 106 7.86 -10.28 -3.58
N ARG A 107 7.07 -10.72 -2.59
CA ARG A 107 6.80 -9.98 -1.34
C ARG A 107 7.26 -10.78 -0.13
N LYS A 108 7.63 -10.09 0.92
CA LYS A 108 7.85 -10.77 2.21
C LYS A 108 6.56 -11.43 2.68
N PRO A 109 6.65 -12.55 3.38
CA PRO A 109 5.48 -13.17 4.00
C PRO A 109 4.71 -12.15 4.86
N ARG A 110 3.38 -12.13 4.72
CA ARG A 110 2.54 -11.27 5.56
C ARG A 110 2.58 -11.79 6.98
N THR A 111 2.77 -10.88 7.93
CA THR A 111 2.53 -11.21 9.35
C THR A 111 1.07 -11.62 9.50
N ALA A 112 0.81 -12.63 10.32
CA ALA A 112 -0.56 -13.03 10.63
C ALA A 112 -1.36 -11.82 11.15
N LEU A 113 -2.58 -11.67 10.64
CA LEU A 113 -3.48 -10.62 11.12
C LEU A 113 -3.81 -10.92 12.58
N ARG A 114 -3.63 -9.93 13.45
CA ARG A 114 -4.11 -9.98 14.82
C ARG A 114 -5.55 -9.49 14.82
N GLU A 115 -6.48 -10.35 15.21
CA GLU A 115 -7.84 -9.93 15.48
C GLU A 115 -7.89 -9.12 16.79
N ARG A 116 -8.59 -8.01 16.77
CA ARG A 116 -8.80 -7.13 17.93
C ARG A 116 -10.29 -6.87 18.05
N TYR A 117 -10.84 -7.11 19.21
CA TYR A 117 -12.24 -6.82 19.51
C TYR A 117 -12.31 -5.50 20.26
N LEU A 118 -12.84 -4.47 19.60
CA LEU A 118 -12.94 -3.11 20.13
C LEU A 118 -14.37 -2.90 20.63
N ASN A 119 -14.55 -2.95 21.94
CA ASN A 119 -15.86 -2.82 22.57
C ASN A 119 -16.03 -1.37 23.04
N TYR A 120 -16.80 -0.59 22.31
CA TYR A 120 -17.09 0.81 22.64
C TYR A 120 -18.35 0.95 23.47
N THR A 121 -18.32 1.85 24.49
CA THR A 121 -19.50 2.25 25.23
C THR A 121 -19.79 3.72 24.97
N ILE A 122 -21.02 4.02 24.55
CA ILE A 122 -21.45 5.39 24.31
C ILE A 122 -22.22 5.87 25.56
N TYR A 123 -21.67 6.87 26.24
CA TYR A 123 -22.37 7.57 27.34
C TYR A 123 -22.94 8.85 26.77
N CYS A 124 -24.28 8.99 26.89
CA CYS A 124 -24.99 10.16 26.44
C CYS A 124 -25.78 10.74 27.62
N THR A 125 -25.65 12.05 27.87
CA THR A 125 -26.43 12.77 28.87
C THR A 125 -27.82 13.14 28.32
N PRO A 126 -28.82 13.49 29.19
CA PRO A 126 -30.16 13.92 28.74
C PRO A 126 -30.15 15.13 27.82
N ASP A 127 -29.15 16.00 27.91
CA ASP A 127 -28.90 17.15 27.04
C ASP A 127 -28.02 16.83 25.82
N MET A 128 -27.93 15.55 25.46
CA MET A 128 -27.26 15.06 24.25
C MET A 128 -25.74 15.31 24.22
N GLN A 129 -25.10 15.47 25.36
CA GLN A 129 -23.63 15.47 25.43
C GLN A 129 -23.10 14.04 25.43
N ILE A 130 -21.98 13.83 24.74
CA ILE A 130 -21.34 12.52 24.55
C ILE A 130 -19.94 12.53 25.16
N LEU A 131 -19.63 11.49 25.93
CA LEU A 131 -18.30 11.31 26.50
C LEU A 131 -17.32 10.79 25.44
N LEU A 132 -16.27 11.56 25.20
CA LEU A 132 -15.14 11.17 24.36
C LEU A 132 -13.84 11.30 25.15
N HIS A 133 -12.84 10.48 24.82
CA HIS A 133 -11.49 10.65 25.31
C HIS A 133 -10.48 10.61 24.16
N GLN A 134 -9.33 11.24 24.35
CA GLN A 134 -8.25 11.23 23.35
C GLN A 134 -7.38 10.00 23.51
N ARG A 135 -7.10 9.29 22.42
CA ARG A 135 -6.17 8.16 22.38
C ARG A 135 -4.75 8.67 22.60
N THR A 136 -4.13 8.33 23.72
CA THR A 136 -2.75 8.73 24.04
C THR A 136 -1.74 7.61 23.84
N ALA A 137 -2.19 6.35 23.82
CA ALA A 137 -1.34 5.19 23.60
C ALA A 137 -0.72 5.21 22.18
N LYS A 138 0.51 4.68 22.07
CA LYS A 138 1.20 4.52 20.79
C LYS A 138 0.59 3.36 20.00
N ASP A 139 -0.48 3.65 19.27
CA ASP A 139 -1.24 2.71 18.44
C ASP A 139 -1.73 3.45 17.19
N ILE A 140 -2.39 2.71 16.26
CA ILE A 140 -3.13 3.33 15.17
C ILE A 140 -4.15 4.32 15.74
N TRP A 141 -4.39 5.42 15.03
CA TRP A 141 -5.29 6.50 15.46
C TRP A 141 -4.87 7.24 16.74
N GLN A 142 -3.59 7.18 17.13
CA GLN A 142 -3.06 8.01 18.21
C GLN A 142 -3.42 9.49 18.01
N HIS A 143 -3.82 10.16 19.09
CA HIS A 143 -4.32 11.54 19.17
C HIS A 143 -5.71 11.79 18.58
N LEU A 144 -6.38 10.81 17.98
CA LEU A 144 -7.79 10.93 17.65
C LEU A 144 -8.66 10.75 18.91
N TYR A 145 -9.91 11.24 18.84
CA TYR A 145 -10.90 11.06 19.90
C TYR A 145 -11.76 9.84 19.63
N GLU A 146 -12.12 9.12 20.68
CA GLU A 146 -12.96 7.92 20.60
C GLU A 146 -13.90 7.83 21.82
N PHE A 147 -14.92 6.99 21.71
CA PHE A 147 -15.74 6.58 22.86
C PHE A 147 -14.90 5.73 23.82
N PRO A 148 -15.29 5.66 25.12
CA PRO A 148 -14.66 4.72 26.06
C PRO A 148 -14.60 3.31 25.48
N LEU A 149 -13.37 2.76 25.42
CA LEU A 149 -13.02 1.51 24.76
C LEU A 149 -12.52 0.48 25.76
N VAL A 150 -13.01 -0.75 25.65
CA VAL A 150 -12.40 -1.95 26.23
C VAL A 150 -11.94 -2.85 25.11
N GLU A 151 -10.64 -3.02 24.97
CA GLU A 151 -10.06 -3.98 24.02
C GLU A 151 -9.97 -5.36 24.65
N SER A 152 -10.32 -6.41 23.91
CA SER A 152 -10.31 -7.80 24.35
C SER A 152 -9.82 -8.74 23.24
N ASP A 153 -9.38 -9.93 23.62
CA ASP A 153 -8.95 -10.98 22.70
C ASP A 153 -10.14 -11.85 22.18
N GLN A 154 -11.34 -11.55 22.65
CA GLN A 154 -12.58 -12.22 22.23
C GLN A 154 -13.76 -11.28 22.30
N LEU A 155 -14.84 -11.59 21.57
CA LEU A 155 -16.08 -10.84 21.62
C LEU A 155 -16.67 -10.86 23.03
N LEU A 156 -16.83 -9.68 23.64
CA LEU A 156 -17.47 -9.57 24.96
C LEU A 156 -19.00 -9.68 24.83
N PRO A 157 -19.67 -10.32 25.80
CA PRO A 157 -21.13 -10.35 25.82
C PRO A 157 -21.68 -8.93 26.04
N VAL A 158 -22.69 -8.57 25.30
CA VAL A 158 -23.39 -7.29 25.51
C VAL A 158 -24.02 -7.27 26.91
N PRO A 159 -23.75 -6.28 27.74
CA PRO A 159 -24.37 -6.18 29.07
C PRO A 159 -25.90 -6.14 28.96
N LYS A 160 -26.57 -6.96 29.80
CA LYS A 160 -28.04 -7.00 29.82
C LYS A 160 -28.57 -5.63 30.22
N GLY A 161 -29.56 -5.13 29.46
CA GLY A 161 -30.28 -3.87 29.76
C GLY A 161 -29.70 -2.63 29.09
N LEU A 162 -28.61 -2.75 28.33
CA LEU A 162 -28.18 -1.64 27.46
C LEU A 162 -28.86 -1.76 26.09
N PRO A 163 -29.38 -0.67 25.53
CA PRO A 163 -29.86 -0.66 24.16
C PRO A 163 -28.65 -0.90 23.23
N THR A 164 -28.76 -1.88 22.36
CA THR A 164 -27.78 -2.10 21.28
C THR A 164 -28.20 -1.30 20.06
N VAL A 165 -27.29 -0.49 19.55
CA VAL A 165 -27.46 0.18 18.25
C VAL A 165 -26.62 -0.62 17.25
N ASP A 166 -27.27 -1.20 16.25
CA ASP A 166 -26.55 -1.79 15.12
C ASP A 166 -26.08 -0.69 14.20
N LEU A 167 -24.77 -0.43 14.23
CA LEU A 167 -24.14 0.62 13.42
C LEU A 167 -23.99 0.25 11.94
N THR A 168 -24.32 -0.97 11.54
CA THR A 168 -24.21 -1.40 10.14
C THR A 168 -25.11 -0.62 9.18
N HIS A 169 -26.16 0.03 9.70
CA HIS A 169 -27.09 0.86 8.92
C HIS A 169 -26.77 2.37 8.92
N ILE A 170 -25.73 2.82 9.64
CA ILE A 170 -25.38 4.25 9.72
C ILE A 170 -24.33 4.63 8.66
N LEU A 171 -23.69 3.67 8.03
CA LEU A 171 -22.61 3.88 7.02
C LEU A 171 -23.06 3.58 5.57
N SER A 172 -24.35 3.49 5.31
CA SER A 172 -24.91 3.29 3.95
C SER A 172 -25.31 4.62 3.31
#